data_3601cdd9a74b19ed4f70507e342424af
#
_entry.id   3601cdd9a74b19ed4f70507e342424af
#
_cell.length_a   1.000
_cell.length_b   1.000
_cell.length_c   1.000
_cell.angle_alpha   90.00
_cell.angle_beta   90.00
_cell.angle_gamma   90.00
#
_symmetry.space_group_name_H-M   'P 1'
#
loop_
_entity.id
_entity.type
_entity.pdbx_description
1 polymer ?
#
loop_
_entity_poly.entity_id
_entity_poly.type
_entity_poly.pdbx_seq_one_letter_code
_entity_poly.pdbx_strand_id
1 'polypeptide(L)'
;MRQMRWIAVLTQLLWTPSAFCVTNSSLDNNRHPNVGTIVAEYKTPGVKSSACSGTLISATVFLTAGHCVAILQSLGITQVWVTFDPVFTSDTPNLYPGTMHLNPMYPGRGASDPEDLGVIVIDAPIVGITPAALPSLGLLDRMFADGSLTNALFTIVGYGATDTVFGGGRPDPSIGEGTRRYATEGFLALNPDRLRLNQNTVFGFGGSNHGDSGGPNFLGAGSSETSILAAITIAGDTWGIELNVAYRLDTPEARAFLGQYVILP
;
A
#
# COMPACT_ATOMS: atom_id res chain seq x y z
N MET A 1 -10.82 23.29 66.66
CA MET A 1 -9.83 22.76 65.70
C MET A 1 -10.59 22.17 64.52
N ARG A 2 -10.63 22.86 63.40
CA ARG A 2 -11.32 22.41 62.13
C ARG A 2 -10.27 21.66 61.28
N GLN A 3 -10.45 20.36 61.08
CA GLN A 3 -9.61 19.58 60.17
C GLN A 3 -10.03 19.87 58.71
N MET A 4 -9.13 20.45 57.95
CA MET A 4 -9.28 20.67 56.51
C MET A 4 -8.90 19.34 55.77
N ARG A 5 -9.92 18.70 55.17
CA ARG A 5 -9.70 17.50 54.31
C ARG A 5 -9.32 17.99 52.91
N TRP A 6 -8.11 17.70 52.47
CA TRP A 6 -7.66 17.87 51.10
C TRP A 6 -8.22 16.70 50.26
N ILE A 7 -9.06 17.01 49.28
CA ILE A 7 -9.48 16.07 48.26
C ILE A 7 -8.46 16.18 47.13
N ALA A 8 -7.61 15.15 46.98
CA ALA A 8 -6.76 15.02 45.82
C ALA A 8 -7.60 14.52 44.62
N VAL A 9 -7.81 15.39 43.64
CA VAL A 9 -8.39 15.01 42.36
C VAL A 9 -7.30 14.35 41.54
N LEU A 10 -7.32 13.02 41.45
CA LEU A 10 -6.52 12.28 40.50
C LEU A 10 -7.10 12.45 39.10
N THR A 11 -6.53 13.34 38.29
CA THR A 11 -6.76 13.39 36.85
C THR A 11 -6.06 12.16 36.22
N GLN A 12 -6.83 11.11 35.95
CA GLN A 12 -6.40 10.04 35.08
C GLN A 12 -6.31 10.59 33.66
N LEU A 13 -5.08 10.79 33.17
CA LEU A 13 -4.84 10.92 31.74
C LEU A 13 -5.23 9.56 31.11
N LEU A 14 -6.37 9.54 30.45
CA LEU A 14 -6.73 8.44 29.55
C LEU A 14 -5.80 8.53 28.34
N TRP A 15 -4.72 7.75 28.36
CA TRP A 15 -3.99 7.42 27.17
C TRP A 15 -4.90 6.52 26.32
N THR A 16 -5.54 7.11 25.31
CA THR A 16 -6.14 6.33 24.24
C THR A 16 -5.00 5.79 23.38
N PRO A 17 -4.80 4.48 23.30
CA PRO A 17 -3.86 3.95 22.32
C PRO A 17 -4.39 4.32 20.94
N SER A 18 -3.63 5.10 20.19
CA SER A 18 -3.93 5.38 18.79
C SER A 18 -3.69 4.07 18.03
N ALA A 19 -4.75 3.50 17.49
CA ALA A 19 -4.65 2.39 16.55
C ALA A 19 -4.06 2.92 15.24
N PHE A 20 -3.05 2.23 14.69
CA PHE A 20 -2.28 2.69 13.55
C PHE A 20 -2.40 1.70 12.37
N CYS A 21 -2.83 2.18 11.19
CA CYS A 21 -2.73 1.47 9.89
C CYS A 21 -1.33 1.60 9.33
N VAL A 22 -0.83 0.68 8.49
CA VAL A 22 0.59 0.61 8.20
C VAL A 22 1.34 0.71 9.53
N THR A 23 2.11 -0.23 9.94
CA THR A 23 2.76 -0.21 11.26
C THR A 23 3.58 1.06 11.42
N ASN A 24 3.52 1.70 12.60
CA ASN A 24 4.22 2.95 12.91
C ASN A 24 3.97 4.07 11.87
N SER A 25 2.72 4.31 11.51
CA SER A 25 2.32 5.20 10.42
C SER A 25 1.57 6.44 10.87
N SER A 26 1.44 7.38 9.95
CA SER A 26 0.62 8.59 10.09
C SER A 26 -0.63 8.54 9.21
N LEU A 27 -1.69 9.22 9.63
CA LEU A 27 -2.85 9.48 8.75
C LEU A 27 -2.39 10.23 7.50
N ASP A 28 -2.86 9.79 6.34
CA ASP A 28 -2.48 10.40 5.07
C ASP A 28 -2.96 11.84 4.91
N ASN A 29 -4.10 12.18 5.51
CA ASN A 29 -4.71 13.50 5.42
C ASN A 29 -4.79 14.05 3.98
N ASN A 30 -5.03 13.13 3.03
CA ASN A 30 -5.10 13.41 1.59
C ASN A 30 -3.78 13.92 0.95
N ARG A 31 -2.64 13.57 1.53
CA ARG A 31 -1.30 13.87 0.98
C ARG A 31 -1.04 13.10 -0.31
N HIS A 32 -1.55 11.86 -0.40
CA HIS A 32 -1.41 10.97 -1.56
C HIS A 32 -2.77 10.68 -2.20
N PRO A 33 -3.41 11.68 -2.83
CA PRO A 33 -4.76 11.51 -3.38
C PRO A 33 -4.83 10.49 -4.52
N ASN A 34 -3.69 10.14 -5.13
CA ASN A 34 -3.57 9.13 -6.19
C ASN A 34 -3.46 7.70 -5.68
N VAL A 35 -3.39 7.49 -4.36
CA VAL A 35 -3.42 6.15 -3.76
C VAL A 35 -4.85 5.80 -3.37
N GLY A 36 -5.30 4.63 -3.78
CA GLY A 36 -6.66 4.15 -3.58
C GLY A 36 -6.70 2.71 -3.08
N THR A 37 -7.92 2.20 -2.94
CA THR A 37 -8.17 0.79 -2.64
C THR A 37 -9.15 0.17 -3.63
N ILE A 38 -8.95 -1.13 -3.92
CA ILE A 38 -9.91 -1.93 -4.68
C ILE A 38 -11.08 -2.26 -3.75
N VAL A 39 -12.28 -2.08 -4.26
CA VAL A 39 -13.53 -2.39 -3.57
C VAL A 39 -14.27 -3.48 -4.31
N ALA A 40 -14.71 -4.51 -3.60
CA ALA A 40 -15.48 -5.61 -4.17
C ALA A 40 -16.42 -6.25 -3.12
N GLU A 41 -17.43 -6.97 -3.60
CA GLU A 41 -18.35 -7.74 -2.76
C GLU A 41 -17.86 -9.19 -2.60
N TYR A 42 -16.78 -9.41 -1.86
CA TYR A 42 -16.11 -10.71 -1.77
C TYR A 42 -16.13 -11.34 -0.37
N LYS A 43 -16.23 -10.54 0.70
CA LYS A 43 -16.33 -11.05 2.09
C LYS A 43 -17.74 -11.48 2.42
N THR A 44 -18.72 -10.69 2.05
CA THR A 44 -20.15 -10.93 2.30
C THR A 44 -20.96 -10.46 1.10
N PRO A 45 -21.86 -11.27 0.54
CA PRO A 45 -22.71 -10.87 -0.58
C PRO A 45 -23.47 -9.57 -0.28
N GLY A 46 -23.47 -8.63 -1.22
CA GLY A 46 -24.14 -7.33 -1.09
C GLY A 46 -23.42 -6.32 -0.21
N VAL A 47 -22.25 -6.68 0.37
CA VAL A 47 -21.46 -5.78 1.20
C VAL A 47 -20.11 -5.48 0.54
N LYS A 48 -19.90 -4.22 0.18
CA LYS A 48 -18.62 -3.75 -0.36
C LYS A 48 -17.55 -3.76 0.72
N SER A 49 -16.39 -4.30 0.37
CA SER A 49 -15.22 -4.41 1.26
C SER A 49 -13.96 -3.96 0.51
N SER A 50 -13.03 -3.34 1.22
CA SER A 50 -11.68 -3.08 0.74
C SER A 50 -10.93 -4.40 0.56
N ALA A 51 -10.18 -4.53 -0.54
CA ALA A 51 -9.45 -5.76 -0.87
C ALA A 51 -7.94 -5.55 -0.83
N CYS A 52 -7.44 -4.59 -1.58
CA CYS A 52 -6.01 -4.30 -1.75
C CYS A 52 -5.82 -2.81 -2.04
N SER A 53 -4.65 -2.31 -1.74
CA SER A 53 -4.23 -0.96 -2.10
C SER A 53 -3.73 -0.88 -3.54
N GLY A 54 -3.54 0.33 -4.05
CA GLY A 54 -2.95 0.58 -5.36
C GLY A 54 -2.83 2.05 -5.68
N THR A 55 -2.40 2.36 -6.90
CA THR A 55 -2.04 3.73 -7.29
C THR A 55 -2.54 4.06 -8.69
N LEU A 56 -3.12 5.25 -8.85
CA LEU A 56 -3.45 5.80 -10.16
C LEU A 56 -2.17 6.16 -10.92
N ILE A 57 -1.92 5.53 -12.07
CA ILE A 57 -0.73 5.74 -12.91
C ILE A 57 -1.05 6.40 -14.26
N SER A 58 -2.32 6.53 -14.60
CA SER A 58 -2.87 7.39 -15.65
C SER A 58 -4.28 7.81 -15.27
N ALA A 59 -4.93 8.63 -16.07
CA ALA A 59 -6.30 9.05 -15.76
C ALA A 59 -7.30 7.88 -15.64
N THR A 60 -7.00 6.71 -16.22
CA THR A 60 -7.90 5.55 -16.27
C THR A 60 -7.24 4.26 -15.79
N VAL A 61 -5.98 4.27 -15.37
CA VAL A 61 -5.25 3.04 -15.00
C VAL A 61 -4.83 3.10 -13.54
N PHE A 62 -5.36 2.16 -12.77
CA PHE A 62 -5.02 1.93 -11.37
C PHE A 62 -4.16 0.68 -11.25
N LEU A 63 -2.91 0.83 -10.84
CA LEU A 63 -1.94 -0.24 -10.64
C LEU A 63 -2.12 -0.87 -9.27
N THR A 64 -2.06 -2.20 -9.20
CA THR A 64 -2.11 -3.00 -7.97
C THR A 64 -1.28 -4.28 -8.14
N ALA A 65 -1.25 -5.14 -7.12
CA ALA A 65 -0.59 -6.43 -7.20
C ALA A 65 -1.41 -7.45 -8.00
N GLY A 66 -0.74 -8.31 -8.75
CA GLY A 66 -1.37 -9.37 -9.54
C GLY A 66 -2.12 -10.38 -8.68
N HIS A 67 -1.56 -10.75 -7.51
CA HIS A 67 -2.24 -11.67 -6.60
C HIS A 67 -3.58 -11.12 -6.09
N CYS A 68 -3.76 -9.81 -5.99
CA CYS A 68 -5.03 -9.18 -5.62
C CYS A 68 -6.09 -9.44 -6.69
N VAL A 69 -5.74 -9.23 -7.95
CA VAL A 69 -6.60 -9.51 -9.10
C VAL A 69 -6.89 -11.00 -9.19
N ALA A 70 -5.87 -11.85 -9.10
CA ALA A 70 -6.02 -13.30 -9.19
C ALA A 70 -6.95 -13.87 -8.10
N ILE A 71 -6.84 -13.39 -6.86
CA ILE A 71 -7.73 -13.80 -5.76
C ILE A 71 -9.18 -13.41 -6.07
N LEU A 72 -9.45 -12.16 -6.45
CA LEU A 72 -10.80 -11.72 -6.75
C LEU A 72 -11.41 -12.52 -7.90
N GLN A 73 -10.65 -12.75 -8.98
CA GLN A 73 -11.08 -13.58 -10.10
C GLN A 73 -11.36 -15.04 -9.67
N SER A 74 -10.52 -15.62 -8.81
CA SER A 74 -10.71 -16.99 -8.30
C SER A 74 -11.96 -17.15 -7.43
N LEU A 75 -12.41 -16.07 -6.81
CA LEU A 75 -13.68 -15.99 -6.06
C LEU A 75 -14.89 -15.72 -6.96
N GLY A 76 -14.70 -15.64 -8.30
CA GLY A 76 -15.77 -15.35 -9.25
C GLY A 76 -16.21 -13.89 -9.28
N ILE A 77 -15.42 -12.98 -8.69
CA ILE A 77 -15.71 -11.55 -8.72
C ILE A 77 -15.42 -11.00 -10.10
N THR A 78 -16.42 -10.44 -10.75
CA THR A 78 -16.32 -9.82 -12.07
C THR A 78 -16.46 -8.29 -12.02
N GLN A 79 -17.12 -7.76 -10.99
CA GLN A 79 -17.32 -6.33 -10.79
C GLN A 79 -16.44 -5.85 -9.66
N VAL A 80 -15.60 -4.85 -9.95
CA VAL A 80 -14.78 -4.13 -8.96
C VAL A 80 -14.96 -2.63 -9.13
N TRP A 81 -14.66 -1.94 -8.06
CA TRP A 81 -14.54 -0.48 -8.03
C TRP A 81 -13.18 -0.09 -7.46
N VAL A 82 -12.77 1.14 -7.72
CA VAL A 82 -11.65 1.79 -7.03
C VAL A 82 -12.22 2.99 -6.29
N THR A 83 -11.66 3.28 -5.11
CA THR A 83 -11.91 4.55 -4.44
C THR A 83 -10.61 5.21 -4.03
N PHE A 84 -10.59 6.54 -4.05
CA PHE A 84 -9.49 7.39 -3.60
C PHE A 84 -9.87 8.19 -2.34
N ASP A 85 -11.03 7.90 -1.77
CA ASP A 85 -11.44 8.54 -0.50
C ASP A 85 -10.46 8.16 0.61
N PRO A 86 -10.02 9.10 1.47
CA PRO A 86 -9.04 8.81 2.53
C PRO A 86 -9.52 7.77 3.53
N VAL A 87 -10.82 7.60 3.66
CA VAL A 87 -11.47 6.58 4.50
C VAL A 87 -12.50 5.85 3.66
N PHE A 88 -12.31 4.54 3.54
CA PHE A 88 -13.29 3.65 2.94
C PHE A 88 -14.24 3.11 4.02
N THR A 89 -15.52 3.20 3.76
CA THR A 89 -16.61 2.52 4.48
C THR A 89 -17.58 1.90 3.47
N SER A 90 -18.51 1.05 3.93
CA SER A 90 -19.55 0.51 3.05
C SER A 90 -20.38 1.58 2.31
N ASP A 91 -20.44 2.78 2.88
CA ASP A 91 -21.22 3.92 2.37
C ASP A 91 -20.36 4.94 1.62
N THR A 92 -19.09 4.62 1.31
CA THR A 92 -18.19 5.49 0.55
C THR A 92 -18.84 5.90 -0.78
N PRO A 93 -18.99 7.21 -1.07
CA PRO A 93 -19.77 7.67 -2.22
C PRO A 93 -18.98 7.61 -3.54
N ASN A 94 -17.66 7.78 -3.49
CA ASN A 94 -16.81 7.91 -4.68
C ASN A 94 -16.24 6.55 -5.09
N LEU A 95 -17.06 5.75 -5.77
CA LEU A 95 -16.68 4.44 -6.29
C LEU A 95 -16.59 4.50 -7.82
N TYR A 96 -15.43 4.21 -8.35
CA TYR A 96 -15.12 4.23 -9.77
C TYR A 96 -15.08 2.80 -10.29
N PRO A 97 -16.08 2.36 -11.11
CA PRO A 97 -16.10 1.02 -11.67
C PRO A 97 -14.95 0.81 -12.65
N GLY A 98 -14.49 -0.43 -12.76
CA GLY A 98 -13.41 -0.79 -13.68
C GLY A 98 -13.26 -2.28 -13.89
N THR A 99 -12.42 -2.62 -14.85
CA THR A 99 -12.13 -4.00 -15.29
C THR A 99 -10.75 -4.44 -14.82
N MET A 100 -10.69 -5.62 -14.24
CA MET A 100 -9.46 -6.25 -13.76
C MET A 100 -8.65 -6.87 -14.89
N HIS A 101 -7.35 -6.57 -14.95
CA HIS A 101 -6.39 -7.19 -15.85
C HIS A 101 -5.21 -7.72 -15.05
N LEU A 102 -5.08 -9.04 -15.03
CA LEU A 102 -3.95 -9.74 -14.43
C LEU A 102 -2.78 -9.78 -15.42
N ASN A 103 -1.55 -9.57 -14.96
CA ASN A 103 -0.38 -9.87 -15.77
C ASN A 103 -0.42 -11.36 -16.18
N PRO A 104 -0.44 -11.69 -17.48
CA PRO A 104 -0.53 -13.07 -17.94
C PRO A 104 0.70 -13.91 -17.54
N MET A 105 1.80 -13.25 -17.19
CA MET A 105 3.03 -13.90 -16.73
C MET A 105 3.05 -14.15 -15.22
N TYR A 106 2.03 -13.70 -14.46
CA TYR A 106 1.94 -13.97 -13.04
C TYR A 106 1.82 -15.48 -12.76
N PRO A 107 2.85 -16.12 -12.18
CA PRO A 107 2.89 -17.58 -12.05
C PRO A 107 2.14 -18.11 -10.83
N GLY A 108 1.57 -17.21 -10.02
CA GLY A 108 1.01 -17.54 -8.72
C GLY A 108 1.99 -17.31 -7.56
N ARG A 109 1.50 -17.50 -6.34
CA ARG A 109 2.30 -17.27 -5.12
C ARG A 109 3.47 -18.26 -5.01
N GLY A 110 4.59 -17.78 -4.49
CA GLY A 110 5.77 -18.60 -4.16
C GLY A 110 6.77 -18.77 -5.31
N ALA A 111 6.57 -18.14 -6.45
CA ALA A 111 7.54 -18.14 -7.54
C ALA A 111 8.79 -17.30 -7.19
N SER A 112 9.92 -17.67 -7.82
CA SER A 112 11.19 -16.93 -7.68
C SER A 112 11.13 -15.55 -8.32
N ASP A 113 10.48 -15.45 -9.48
CA ASP A 113 10.07 -14.18 -10.12
C ASP A 113 8.54 -14.12 -10.07
N PRO A 114 7.97 -13.20 -9.29
CA PRO A 114 6.52 -13.19 -9.07
C PRO A 114 5.72 -12.61 -10.22
N GLU A 115 6.30 -11.75 -11.07
CA GLU A 115 5.55 -10.98 -12.09
C GLU A 115 4.20 -10.45 -11.54
N ASP A 116 4.21 -10.07 -10.27
CA ASP A 116 3.02 -9.87 -9.43
C ASP A 116 2.41 -8.48 -9.68
N LEU A 117 1.97 -8.26 -10.92
CA LEU A 117 1.33 -7.04 -11.38
C LEU A 117 -0.09 -7.29 -11.84
N GLY A 118 -0.97 -6.34 -11.55
CA GLY A 118 -2.31 -6.25 -12.07
C GLY A 118 -2.74 -4.79 -12.23
N VAL A 119 -3.66 -4.52 -13.12
CA VAL A 119 -4.27 -3.20 -13.25
C VAL A 119 -5.78 -3.29 -13.24
N ILE A 120 -6.41 -2.22 -12.75
CA ILE A 120 -7.83 -1.95 -12.97
C ILE A 120 -7.92 -0.83 -13.99
N VAL A 121 -8.53 -1.12 -15.15
CA VAL A 121 -8.86 -0.08 -16.14
C VAL A 121 -10.21 0.50 -15.73
N ILE A 122 -10.19 1.73 -15.28
CA ILE A 122 -11.36 2.48 -14.79
C ILE A 122 -12.17 2.96 -15.99
N ASP A 123 -13.50 2.79 -15.92
CA ASP A 123 -14.43 3.03 -17.03
C ASP A 123 -14.48 4.49 -17.49
N ALA A 124 -14.15 5.43 -16.60
CA ALA A 124 -14.10 6.86 -16.91
C ALA A 124 -12.87 7.55 -16.32
N PRO A 125 -12.31 8.56 -16.98
CA PRO A 125 -11.14 9.28 -16.46
C PRO A 125 -11.36 9.90 -15.09
N ILE A 126 -10.42 9.70 -14.19
CA ILE A 126 -10.38 10.37 -12.89
C ILE A 126 -9.90 11.81 -13.08
N VAL A 127 -10.74 12.75 -12.66
CA VAL A 127 -10.47 14.19 -12.79
C VAL A 127 -10.02 14.75 -11.43
N GLY A 128 -9.04 15.64 -11.44
CA GLY A 128 -8.57 16.33 -10.24
C GLY A 128 -7.56 15.56 -9.40
N ILE A 129 -7.16 14.35 -9.81
CA ILE A 129 -6.10 13.57 -9.19
C ILE A 129 -4.95 13.42 -10.18
N THR A 130 -3.76 13.89 -9.80
CA THR A 130 -2.54 13.72 -10.60
C THR A 130 -2.02 12.29 -10.43
N PRO A 131 -1.88 11.51 -11.52
CA PRO A 131 -1.30 10.17 -11.45
C PRO A 131 0.15 10.17 -10.95
N ALA A 132 0.57 9.05 -10.37
CA ALA A 132 1.97 8.83 -10.03
C ALA A 132 2.84 8.68 -11.28
N ALA A 133 4.09 9.08 -11.18
CA ALA A 133 5.08 8.88 -12.23
C ALA A 133 5.68 7.46 -12.13
N LEU A 134 5.77 6.76 -13.26
CA LEU A 134 6.50 5.50 -13.33
C LEU A 134 8.02 5.74 -13.45
N PRO A 135 8.87 4.82 -12.95
CA PRO A 135 10.31 4.96 -13.05
C PRO A 135 10.79 4.70 -14.48
N SER A 136 11.91 5.33 -14.85
CA SER A 136 12.62 4.95 -16.08
C SER A 136 13.25 3.56 -15.94
N LEU A 137 13.44 2.86 -17.06
CA LEU A 137 14.08 1.54 -17.10
C LEU A 137 15.40 1.54 -16.33
N GLY A 138 15.58 0.59 -15.40
CA GLY A 138 16.79 0.38 -14.60
C GLY A 138 17.14 1.54 -13.65
N LEU A 139 16.15 2.32 -13.21
CA LEU A 139 16.37 3.43 -12.26
C LEU A 139 17.06 2.94 -10.98
N LEU A 140 16.52 1.87 -10.36
CA LEU A 140 17.04 1.35 -9.10
C LEU A 140 18.42 0.71 -9.28
N ASP A 141 18.71 0.09 -10.44
CA ASP A 141 20.04 -0.47 -10.74
C ASP A 141 21.09 0.62 -10.84
N ARG A 142 20.75 1.76 -11.47
CA ARG A 142 21.66 2.92 -11.53
C ARG A 142 21.92 3.50 -10.14
N MET A 143 20.87 3.66 -9.34
CA MET A 143 20.99 4.16 -7.96
C MET A 143 21.77 3.19 -7.06
N PHE A 144 21.69 1.88 -7.33
CA PHE A 144 22.48 0.87 -6.62
C PHE A 144 23.95 0.98 -7.02
N ALA A 145 24.23 1.09 -8.31
CA ALA A 145 25.59 1.17 -8.86
C ALA A 145 26.36 2.44 -8.44
N ASP A 146 25.66 3.58 -8.30
CA ASP A 146 26.27 4.83 -7.83
C ASP A 146 26.26 5.02 -6.31
N GLY A 147 25.67 4.05 -5.56
CA GLY A 147 25.60 4.05 -4.12
C GLY A 147 24.47 4.91 -3.52
N SER A 148 23.71 5.63 -4.32
CA SER A 148 22.63 6.52 -3.83
C SER A 148 21.46 5.75 -3.23
N LEU A 149 21.29 4.46 -3.58
CA LEU A 149 20.24 3.61 -3.03
C LEU A 149 20.53 3.17 -1.58
N THR A 150 21.79 3.11 -1.15
CA THR A 150 22.20 2.53 0.15
C THR A 150 21.51 3.19 1.34
N ASN A 151 21.24 4.50 1.29
CA ASN A 151 20.54 5.23 2.34
C ASN A 151 19.21 5.82 1.84
N ALA A 152 18.71 5.30 0.74
CA ALA A 152 17.46 5.79 0.19
C ALA A 152 16.30 5.43 1.13
N LEU A 153 15.40 6.38 1.29
CA LEU A 153 14.14 6.21 1.97
C LEU A 153 13.02 6.06 0.94
N PHE A 154 11.97 5.40 1.36
CA PHE A 154 10.76 5.22 0.56
C PHE A 154 9.53 5.56 1.41
N THR A 155 8.49 6.07 0.77
CA THR A 155 7.19 6.27 1.40
C THR A 155 6.23 5.19 0.93
N ILE A 156 5.81 4.34 1.87
CA ILE A 156 4.70 3.41 1.63
C ILE A 156 3.39 4.09 1.98
N VAL A 157 2.35 3.83 1.17
CA VAL A 157 0.99 4.32 1.41
C VAL A 157 -0.01 3.20 1.16
N GLY A 158 -1.02 3.07 2.04
CA GLY A 158 -2.03 2.04 1.83
C GLY A 158 -3.24 2.16 2.73
N TYR A 159 -4.14 1.18 2.59
CA TYR A 159 -5.41 1.05 3.31
C TYR A 159 -5.47 -0.23 4.16
N GLY A 160 -4.34 -0.85 4.37
CA GLY A 160 -4.23 -2.12 5.05
C GLY A 160 -4.52 -2.07 6.55
N ALA A 161 -4.34 -3.21 7.21
CA ALA A 161 -4.52 -3.33 8.65
C ALA A 161 -3.45 -2.56 9.43
N THR A 162 -3.88 -2.03 10.61
CA THR A 162 -3.02 -1.20 11.46
C THR A 162 -2.30 -1.96 12.54
N ASP A 163 -2.85 -3.09 12.97
CA ASP A 163 -2.45 -3.71 14.20
C ASP A 163 -2.01 -5.15 13.98
N THR A 164 -0.90 -5.46 14.60
CA THR A 164 -0.46 -6.83 14.86
C THR A 164 -0.88 -7.16 16.27
N VAL A 165 -1.77 -8.12 16.44
CA VAL A 165 -2.18 -8.58 17.76
C VAL A 165 -0.98 -9.22 18.48
N PHE A 166 -0.35 -8.48 19.38
CA PHE A 166 0.64 -9.02 20.30
C PHE A 166 -0.07 -9.87 21.36
N GLY A 167 0.16 -11.17 21.39
CA GLY A 167 -0.48 -12.06 22.36
C GLY A 167 -0.49 -13.53 21.95
N GLY A 168 0.34 -13.93 20.97
CA GLY A 168 0.47 -15.32 20.50
C GLY A 168 -0.71 -15.80 19.63
N GLY A 169 -1.60 -14.89 19.23
CA GLY A 169 -2.65 -15.13 18.25
C GLY A 169 -2.22 -14.75 16.83
N ARG A 170 -2.97 -15.23 15.83
CA ARG A 170 -2.81 -14.76 14.45
C ARG A 170 -3.24 -13.28 14.39
N PRO A 171 -2.49 -12.40 13.68
CA PRO A 171 -2.92 -11.03 13.46
C PRO A 171 -4.33 -10.99 12.90
N ASP A 172 -5.19 -10.11 13.44
CA ASP A 172 -6.50 -9.86 12.84
C ASP A 172 -6.32 -8.84 11.71
N PRO A 173 -6.44 -9.26 10.44
CA PRO A 173 -6.22 -8.39 9.29
C PRO A 173 -7.34 -7.36 9.09
N SER A 174 -8.36 -7.34 9.93
CA SER A 174 -9.48 -6.40 9.82
C SER A 174 -9.33 -5.17 10.71
N ILE A 175 -8.36 -5.15 11.62
CA ILE A 175 -8.19 -4.00 12.54
C ILE A 175 -7.58 -2.83 11.80
N GLY A 176 -8.33 -1.73 11.70
CA GLY A 176 -7.92 -0.45 11.09
C GLY A 176 -7.89 -0.44 9.56
N GLU A 177 -8.33 -1.52 8.90
CA GLU A 177 -8.47 -1.60 7.46
C GLU A 177 -9.40 -0.49 6.92
N GLY A 178 -9.03 0.08 5.75
CA GLY A 178 -9.89 1.03 5.04
C GLY A 178 -9.56 2.50 5.24
N THR A 179 -8.59 2.86 6.08
CA THR A 179 -8.12 4.25 6.21
C THR A 179 -6.77 4.42 5.55
N ARG A 180 -6.63 5.39 4.62
CA ARG A 180 -5.35 5.66 3.97
C ARG A 180 -4.34 6.27 4.94
N ARG A 181 -3.16 5.63 4.99
CA ARG A 181 -2.04 6.05 5.84
C ARG A 181 -0.72 5.89 5.10
N TYR A 182 0.34 6.47 5.67
CA TYR A 182 1.68 6.37 5.11
C TYR A 182 2.72 6.15 6.21
N ALA A 183 3.83 5.53 5.83
CA ALA A 183 5.02 5.39 6.67
C ALA A 183 6.30 5.56 5.83
N THR A 184 7.42 5.69 6.52
CA THR A 184 8.75 5.72 5.90
C THR A 184 9.41 4.37 6.07
N GLU A 185 10.01 3.86 5.01
CA GLU A 185 10.80 2.64 4.98
C GLU A 185 12.24 2.95 4.53
N GLY A 186 13.20 2.16 5.00
CA GLY A 186 14.59 2.26 4.57
C GLY A 186 14.96 1.21 3.55
N PHE A 187 15.87 1.51 2.63
CA PHE A 187 16.43 0.51 1.73
C PHE A 187 17.10 -0.63 2.52
N LEU A 188 16.87 -1.87 2.11
CA LEU A 188 17.50 -3.06 2.69
C LEU A 188 18.29 -3.87 1.64
N ALA A 189 17.65 -4.20 0.50
CA ALA A 189 18.30 -4.93 -0.57
C ALA A 189 17.60 -4.73 -1.92
N LEU A 190 18.36 -4.83 -3.01
CA LEU A 190 17.86 -4.85 -4.37
C LEU A 190 18.13 -6.23 -4.99
N ASN A 191 17.06 -6.88 -5.45
CA ASN A 191 17.12 -8.10 -6.25
C ASN A 191 16.73 -7.78 -7.71
N PRO A 192 16.91 -8.68 -8.66
CA PRO A 192 16.54 -8.41 -10.06
C PRO A 192 15.09 -7.94 -10.22
N ASP A 193 14.16 -8.57 -9.51
CA ASP A 193 12.72 -8.34 -9.59
C ASP A 193 12.13 -7.61 -8.36
N ARG A 194 12.88 -7.51 -7.26
CA ARG A 194 12.36 -7.05 -5.96
C ARG A 194 13.21 -5.96 -5.33
N LEU A 195 12.52 -5.00 -4.76
CA LEU A 195 13.04 -4.07 -3.78
C LEU A 195 12.64 -4.57 -2.39
N ARG A 196 13.61 -4.74 -1.48
CA ARG A 196 13.35 -5.11 -0.10
C ARG A 196 13.58 -3.90 0.78
N LEU A 197 12.60 -3.59 1.62
CA LEU A 197 12.58 -2.41 2.46
C LEU A 197 12.47 -2.79 3.93
N ASN A 198 13.21 -2.06 4.74
CA ASN A 198 13.23 -2.19 6.20
C ASN A 198 12.09 -1.36 6.79
N GLN A 199 11.19 -2.02 7.50
CA GLN A 199 10.08 -1.37 8.20
C GLN A 199 10.19 -1.44 9.73
N ASN A 200 11.38 -1.78 10.24
CA ASN A 200 11.59 -1.97 11.66
C ASN A 200 11.47 -0.65 12.44
N THR A 201 10.53 -0.64 13.38
CA THR A 201 10.18 0.53 14.19
C THR A 201 11.29 1.00 15.13
N VAL A 202 12.27 0.13 15.45
CA VAL A 202 13.45 0.52 16.25
C VAL A 202 14.31 1.56 15.51
N PHE A 203 14.28 1.55 14.18
CA PHE A 203 14.95 2.55 13.34
C PHE A 203 14.04 3.75 12.99
N GLY A 204 12.84 3.84 13.57
CA GLY A 204 11.86 4.86 13.27
C GLY A 204 11.07 4.60 11.98
N PHE A 205 11.21 3.41 11.39
CA PHE A 205 10.47 3.01 10.20
C PHE A 205 9.10 2.45 10.56
N GLY A 206 8.26 2.34 9.57
CA GLY A 206 6.99 1.65 9.60
C GLY A 206 6.75 1.02 8.24
N GLY A 207 5.70 0.25 8.06
CA GLY A 207 5.58 -0.42 6.77
C GLY A 207 4.30 -1.22 6.57
N SER A 208 4.35 -2.05 5.54
CA SER A 208 3.21 -2.78 5.00
C SER A 208 2.62 -3.81 5.94
N ASN A 209 1.33 -3.98 5.86
CA ASN A 209 0.58 -5.04 6.52
C ASN A 209 -0.49 -5.61 5.56
N HIS A 210 -1.33 -6.53 6.06
CA HIS A 210 -2.46 -7.09 5.30
C HIS A 210 -3.36 -5.97 4.75
N GLY A 211 -3.64 -6.01 3.44
CA GLY A 211 -4.43 -4.98 2.74
C GLY A 211 -3.60 -3.90 2.05
N ASP A 212 -2.29 -3.76 2.38
CA ASP A 212 -1.38 -2.86 1.69
C ASP A 212 -0.82 -3.44 0.39
N SER A 213 -1.10 -4.71 0.09
CA SER A 213 -0.77 -5.35 -1.19
C SER A 213 -1.15 -4.47 -2.38
N GLY A 214 -0.22 -4.28 -3.32
CA GLY A 214 -0.39 -3.40 -4.48
C GLY A 214 -0.21 -1.91 -4.20
N GLY A 215 -0.11 -1.53 -2.93
CA GLY A 215 0.17 -0.16 -2.52
C GLY A 215 1.56 0.32 -2.96
N PRO A 216 1.73 1.63 -3.16
CA PRO A 216 2.96 2.22 -3.66
C PRO A 216 4.09 2.21 -2.64
N ASN A 217 5.32 2.13 -3.17
CA ASN A 217 6.53 2.54 -2.51
C ASN A 217 7.13 3.70 -3.34
N PHE A 218 6.84 4.93 -2.95
CA PHE A 218 7.36 6.13 -3.60
C PHE A 218 8.83 6.33 -3.24
N LEU A 219 9.64 6.73 -4.20
CA LEU A 219 11.04 7.06 -3.98
C LEU A 219 11.17 8.35 -3.15
N GLY A 220 11.93 8.28 -2.06
CA GLY A 220 12.10 9.36 -1.10
C GLY A 220 11.07 9.31 0.03
N ALA A 221 11.31 10.13 1.06
CA ALA A 221 10.38 10.31 2.17
C ALA A 221 10.46 11.73 2.76
N GLY A 222 9.41 12.16 3.43
CA GLY A 222 9.34 13.49 4.03
C GLY A 222 9.48 14.60 3.00
N SER A 223 10.47 15.46 3.15
CA SER A 223 10.74 16.57 2.21
C SER A 223 11.44 16.12 0.92
N SER A 224 12.00 14.91 0.89
CA SER A 224 12.65 14.33 -0.29
C SER A 224 11.76 13.33 -1.05
N GLU A 225 10.53 13.16 -0.63
CA GLU A 225 9.57 12.30 -1.32
C GLU A 225 9.29 12.82 -2.73
N THR A 226 9.23 11.89 -3.67
CA THR A 226 8.94 12.18 -5.07
C THR A 226 7.61 11.56 -5.49
N SER A 227 7.10 11.91 -6.67
CA SER A 227 5.96 11.23 -7.28
C SER A 227 6.32 9.91 -7.98
N ILE A 228 7.60 9.48 -7.95
CA ILE A 228 8.07 8.27 -8.63
C ILE A 228 7.65 7.05 -7.83
N LEU A 229 6.79 6.25 -8.42
CA LEU A 229 6.35 4.95 -7.92
C LEU A 229 7.42 3.90 -8.26
N ALA A 230 8.38 3.69 -7.35
CA ALA A 230 9.53 2.82 -7.59
C ALA A 230 9.16 1.34 -7.62
N ALA A 231 8.24 0.92 -6.75
CA ALA A 231 7.79 -0.46 -6.59
C ALA A 231 6.39 -0.51 -5.98
N ILE A 232 5.74 -1.67 -6.04
CA ILE A 232 4.48 -1.95 -5.33
C ILE A 232 4.67 -3.07 -4.31
N THR A 233 4.03 -2.97 -3.15
CA THR A 233 4.06 -3.99 -2.11
C THR A 233 3.42 -5.29 -2.59
N ILE A 234 4.13 -6.42 -2.46
CA ILE A 234 3.62 -7.74 -2.86
C ILE A 234 3.65 -8.77 -1.74
N ALA A 235 4.52 -8.57 -0.75
CA ALA A 235 4.66 -9.45 0.40
C ALA A 235 5.35 -8.71 1.55
N GLY A 236 5.42 -9.34 2.72
CA GLY A 236 6.12 -8.84 3.88
C GLY A 236 6.28 -9.94 4.92
N ASP A 237 6.85 -9.60 6.08
CA ASP A 237 6.83 -10.52 7.20
C ASP A 237 5.42 -10.64 7.79
N THR A 238 5.17 -11.76 8.48
CA THR A 238 3.84 -12.09 9.04
C THR A 238 3.31 -11.05 10.01
N TRP A 239 4.21 -10.28 10.63
CA TRP A 239 3.87 -9.32 11.69
C TRP A 239 3.83 -7.87 11.20
N GLY A 240 4.28 -7.60 9.95
CA GLY A 240 4.35 -6.26 9.38
C GLY A 240 5.30 -5.32 10.14
N ILE A 241 6.42 -5.83 10.67
CA ILE A 241 7.33 -5.07 11.55
C ILE A 241 8.80 -5.08 11.14
N GLU A 242 9.21 -5.92 10.18
CA GLU A 242 10.62 -6.05 9.80
C GLU A 242 10.86 -5.81 8.32
N LEU A 243 10.05 -6.41 7.44
CA LEU A 243 10.34 -6.51 6.03
C LEU A 243 9.11 -6.24 5.16
N ASN A 244 9.24 -5.27 4.25
CA ASN A 244 8.38 -5.14 3.08
C ASN A 244 9.11 -5.68 1.85
N VAL A 245 8.45 -6.49 1.05
CA VAL A 245 8.92 -6.98 -0.24
C VAL A 245 8.06 -6.34 -1.34
N ALA A 246 8.67 -5.52 -2.15
CA ALA A 246 8.00 -4.80 -3.22
C ALA A 246 8.49 -5.25 -4.60
N TYR A 247 7.58 -5.37 -5.57
CA TYR A 247 7.91 -5.68 -6.95
C TYR A 247 8.34 -4.40 -7.67
N ARG A 248 9.52 -4.44 -8.31
CA ARG A 248 10.14 -3.31 -9.01
C ARG A 248 9.34 -2.96 -10.28
N LEU A 249 9.19 -1.66 -10.55
CA LEU A 249 8.49 -1.18 -11.75
C LEU A 249 9.45 -0.69 -12.85
N ASP A 250 10.75 -0.68 -12.57
CA ASP A 250 11.81 -0.24 -13.49
C ASP A 250 12.45 -1.38 -14.28
N THR A 251 11.93 -2.63 -14.16
CA THR A 251 12.44 -3.80 -14.87
C THR A 251 11.84 -3.92 -16.28
N PRO A 252 12.51 -4.61 -17.24
CA PRO A 252 11.94 -4.86 -18.56
C PRO A 252 10.59 -5.57 -18.50
N GLU A 253 10.44 -6.56 -17.61
CA GLU A 253 9.24 -7.39 -17.45
C GLU A 253 8.04 -6.56 -16.97
N ALA A 254 8.22 -5.78 -15.90
CA ALA A 254 7.19 -4.86 -15.40
C ALA A 254 6.76 -3.87 -16.49
N ARG A 255 7.74 -3.31 -17.22
CA ARG A 255 7.48 -2.34 -18.29
C ARG A 255 6.79 -2.97 -19.50
N ALA A 256 7.07 -4.22 -19.82
CA ALA A 256 6.38 -4.95 -20.90
C ALA A 256 4.87 -5.11 -20.60
N PHE A 257 4.51 -5.35 -19.35
CA PHE A 257 3.10 -5.40 -18.94
C PHE A 257 2.48 -3.99 -18.91
N LEU A 258 3.10 -3.04 -18.21
CA LEU A 258 2.54 -1.70 -18.00
C LEU A 258 2.44 -0.90 -19.31
N GLY A 259 3.37 -1.09 -20.24
CA GLY A 259 3.36 -0.43 -21.56
C GLY A 259 2.17 -0.76 -22.44
N GLN A 260 1.38 -1.79 -22.07
CA GLN A 260 0.11 -2.10 -22.75
C GLN A 260 -1.02 -1.15 -22.35
N TYR A 261 -0.86 -0.44 -21.23
CA TYR A 261 -1.91 0.40 -20.63
C TYR A 261 -1.53 1.88 -20.55
N VAL A 262 -0.23 2.19 -20.44
CA VAL A 262 0.26 3.57 -20.27
C VAL A 262 1.51 3.84 -21.09
N ILE A 263 1.76 5.12 -21.40
CA ILE A 263 3.02 5.56 -22.01
C ILE A 263 4.09 5.55 -20.90
N LEU A 264 5.19 4.87 -21.14
CA LEU A 264 6.28 4.72 -20.18
C LEU A 264 7.36 5.79 -20.43
N PRO A 265 8.00 6.31 -19.35
CA PRO A 265 9.12 7.25 -19.46
C PRO A 265 10.40 6.60 -19.98
#